data_b23a8fdd7883e5a781e711abe400af40
#
_entry.id   b23a8fdd7883e5a781e711abe400af40
#
_cell.length_a   1.000
_cell.length_b   1.000
_cell.length_c   1.000
_cell.angle_alpha   90.00
_cell.angle_beta   90.00
_cell.angle_gamma   90.00
#
_symmetry.space_group_name_H-M   'P 1'
#
loop_
_entity.id
_entity.type
_entity.pdbx_description
1 polymer ?
#
loop_
_entity_poly.entity_id
_entity_poly.type
_entity_poly.pdbx_seq_one_letter_code
_entity_poly.pdbx_strand_id
1 'polypeptide(L)'
;MNRIGTFFLIGSLVVIAPEPARAQQQTAPNAAARPKPDAIDDATRTAVLAARDAIWRAWFANDTAALRRLLPRSTTAGDANGWESRDEIVAGSVRSAASGRRLVAIRFDDTRLHAQGNVVVVFSHYTMELEEQGRRNTVTGSASEVFVRTDGVWQNPFWYLGPR
;
A
#
# COMPACT_ATOMS: atom_id res chain seq x y z
N MET A 1 -62.43 50.06 -19.32
CA MET A 1 -61.94 51.42 -19.67
C MET A 1 -60.85 51.73 -18.68
N ASN A 2 -59.60 51.76 -19.10
CA ASN A 2 -58.52 52.75 -18.87
C ASN A 2 -57.18 52.14 -19.30
N ARG A 3 -56.69 52.61 -20.26
CA ARG A 3 -55.46 53.13 -20.92
C ARG A 3 -54.20 52.90 -20.05
N ILE A 4 -53.31 52.03 -20.43
CA ILE A 4 -52.05 52.12 -21.24
C ILE A 4 -51.20 53.34 -20.85
N GLY A 5 -50.03 53.02 -20.33
CA GLY A 5 -48.90 53.92 -20.22
C GLY A 5 -47.63 53.12 -20.48
N THR A 6 -47.13 53.13 -21.70
CA THR A 6 -45.88 52.56 -22.15
C THR A 6 -44.77 53.54 -21.79
N PHE A 7 -43.80 53.08 -20.94
CA PHE A 7 -42.53 53.78 -20.73
C PHE A 7 -41.39 52.94 -21.36
N PHE A 8 -40.83 53.49 -22.43
CA PHE A 8 -39.59 53.07 -23.02
C PHE A 8 -38.44 53.59 -22.17
N LEU A 9 -37.68 52.67 -21.49
CA LEU A 9 -36.42 53.00 -20.88
C LEU A 9 -35.32 52.41 -21.77
N ILE A 10 -34.60 53.31 -22.46
CA ILE A 10 -33.39 52.97 -23.22
C ILE A 10 -32.26 52.73 -22.18
N GLY A 11 -31.97 51.52 -21.88
CA GLY A 11 -30.83 51.14 -21.08
C GLY A 11 -29.58 50.99 -21.96
N SER A 12 -28.61 51.90 -21.78
CA SER A 12 -27.29 51.80 -22.41
C SER A 12 -26.55 50.55 -21.92
N LEU A 13 -26.31 49.62 -22.84
CA LEU A 13 -25.53 48.42 -22.60
C LEU A 13 -24.04 48.81 -22.56
N VAL A 14 -23.45 48.90 -21.39
CA VAL A 14 -22.01 49.02 -21.21
C VAL A 14 -21.41 47.63 -21.40
N VAL A 15 -20.78 47.40 -22.53
CA VAL A 15 -19.99 46.19 -22.79
C VAL A 15 -18.66 46.32 -22.04
N ILE A 16 -18.57 45.69 -20.90
CA ILE A 16 -17.29 45.52 -20.19
C ILE A 16 -16.57 44.37 -20.90
N ALA A 17 -15.54 44.70 -21.67
CA ALA A 17 -14.65 43.68 -22.23
C ALA A 17 -13.89 42.97 -21.09
N PRO A 18 -13.84 41.61 -21.06
CA PRO A 18 -13.02 40.91 -20.07
C PRO A 18 -11.55 41.21 -20.36
N GLU A 19 -10.84 41.71 -19.36
CA GLU A 19 -9.39 41.78 -19.40
C GLU A 19 -8.81 40.35 -19.58
N PRO A 20 -7.79 40.16 -20.44
CA PRO A 20 -7.15 38.89 -20.58
C PRO A 20 -6.45 38.56 -19.24
N ALA A 21 -6.92 37.51 -18.56
CA ALA A 21 -6.26 36.95 -17.40
C ALA A 21 -4.81 36.64 -17.79
N ARG A 22 -3.86 37.41 -17.26
CA ARG A 22 -2.45 37.07 -17.31
C ARG A 22 -2.30 35.72 -16.59
N ALA A 23 -2.15 34.66 -17.36
CA ALA A 23 -1.70 33.38 -16.85
C ALA A 23 -0.37 33.61 -16.12
N GLN A 24 -0.40 33.61 -14.79
CA GLN A 24 0.81 33.53 -13.99
C GLN A 24 1.47 32.22 -14.39
N GLN A 25 2.53 32.30 -15.17
CA GLN A 25 3.46 31.21 -15.36
C GLN A 25 4.02 30.89 -13.99
N GLN A 26 3.38 29.95 -13.32
CA GLN A 26 3.93 29.28 -12.14
C GLN A 26 5.18 28.57 -12.64
N THR A 27 6.35 29.20 -12.42
CA THR A 27 7.63 28.54 -12.57
C THR A 27 7.57 27.28 -11.72
N ALA A 28 7.51 26.13 -12.37
CA ALA A 28 7.56 24.84 -11.70
C ALA A 28 8.76 24.85 -10.72
N PRO A 29 8.56 24.50 -9.44
CA PRO A 29 9.68 24.42 -8.52
C PRO A 29 10.71 23.49 -9.14
N ASN A 30 11.94 23.99 -9.19
CA ASN A 30 13.13 23.29 -9.68
C ASN A 30 13.02 21.82 -9.24
N ALA A 31 12.83 20.91 -10.20
CA ALA A 31 12.72 19.49 -9.92
C ALA A 31 14.07 19.06 -9.33
N ALA A 32 14.19 19.19 -8.02
CA ALA A 32 15.33 18.65 -7.28
C ALA A 32 15.49 17.22 -7.77
N ALA A 33 16.66 16.89 -8.30
CA ALA A 33 16.97 15.58 -8.84
C ALA A 33 16.50 14.54 -7.81
N ARG A 34 15.56 13.68 -8.20
CA ARG A 34 15.08 12.62 -7.30
C ARG A 34 16.28 11.84 -6.82
N PRO A 35 16.46 11.66 -5.50
CA PRO A 35 17.57 10.85 -5.00
C PRO A 35 17.54 9.51 -5.72
N LYS A 36 18.69 9.13 -6.27
CA LYS A 36 18.85 7.80 -6.86
C LYS A 36 18.62 6.79 -5.71
N PRO A 37 17.77 5.76 -5.90
CA PRO A 37 17.60 4.74 -4.87
C PRO A 37 18.96 4.21 -4.43
N ASP A 38 19.18 4.09 -3.13
CA ASP A 38 20.41 3.51 -2.61
C ASP A 38 20.55 2.08 -3.13
N ALA A 39 21.75 1.72 -3.56
CA ALA A 39 22.04 0.35 -3.91
C ALA A 39 21.90 -0.50 -2.66
N ILE A 40 20.97 -1.46 -2.68
CA ILE A 40 20.77 -2.36 -1.54
C ILE A 40 21.93 -3.36 -1.48
N ASP A 41 22.60 -3.45 -0.32
CA ASP A 41 23.62 -4.47 -0.07
C ASP A 41 22.98 -5.86 0.16
N ASP A 42 23.78 -6.91 -0.04
CA ASP A 42 23.31 -8.29 0.05
C ASP A 42 22.86 -8.69 1.47
N ALA A 43 23.48 -8.13 2.50
CA ALA A 43 23.11 -8.41 3.90
C ALA A 43 21.73 -7.81 4.21
N THR A 44 21.48 -6.58 3.82
CA THR A 44 20.17 -5.92 3.95
C THR A 44 19.11 -6.66 3.13
N ARG A 45 19.40 -7.01 1.88
CA ARG A 45 18.50 -7.82 1.04
C ARG A 45 18.12 -9.11 1.73
N THR A 46 19.10 -9.87 2.19
CA THR A 46 18.90 -11.17 2.88
C THR A 46 18.05 -11.00 4.13
N ALA A 47 18.36 -10.01 4.96
CA ALA A 47 17.65 -9.77 6.22
C ALA A 47 16.18 -9.38 6.00
N VAL A 48 15.90 -8.51 5.02
CA VAL A 48 14.52 -8.10 4.68
C VAL A 48 13.72 -9.28 4.15
N LEU A 49 14.30 -10.08 3.24
CA LEU A 49 13.60 -11.25 2.69
C LEU A 49 13.37 -12.33 3.74
N ALA A 50 14.28 -12.49 4.69
CA ALA A 50 14.09 -13.39 5.83
C ALA A 50 12.97 -12.89 6.77
N ALA A 51 12.90 -11.58 7.03
CA ALA A 51 11.80 -11.00 7.83
C ALA A 51 10.44 -11.19 7.13
N ARG A 52 10.37 -11.00 5.81
CA ARG A 52 9.18 -11.30 5.02
C ARG A 52 8.73 -12.75 5.18
N ASP A 53 9.63 -13.70 4.91
CA ASP A 53 9.33 -15.14 5.02
C ASP A 53 8.86 -15.49 6.43
N ALA A 54 9.49 -14.94 7.46
CA ALA A 54 9.11 -15.16 8.86
C ALA A 54 7.68 -14.67 9.16
N ILE A 55 7.26 -13.50 8.64
CA ILE A 55 5.90 -12.97 8.84
C ILE A 55 4.86 -13.86 8.17
N TRP A 56 5.08 -14.24 6.91
CA TRP A 56 4.15 -15.11 6.19
C TRP A 56 3.99 -16.46 6.87
N ARG A 57 5.11 -17.08 7.27
CA ARG A 57 5.07 -18.38 8.01
C ARG A 57 4.42 -18.24 9.38
N ALA A 58 4.73 -17.18 10.14
CA ALA A 58 4.13 -16.93 11.44
C ALA A 58 2.61 -16.80 11.35
N TRP A 59 2.10 -16.14 10.30
CA TRP A 59 0.67 -15.97 10.10
C TRP A 59 -0.04 -17.32 9.93
N PHE A 60 0.46 -18.18 9.07
CA PHE A 60 -0.12 -19.51 8.82
C PHE A 60 0.14 -20.52 9.95
N ALA A 61 1.21 -20.34 10.71
CA ALA A 61 1.52 -21.15 11.88
C ALA A 61 0.75 -20.70 13.14
N ASN A 62 -0.02 -19.60 13.05
CA ASN A 62 -0.67 -18.95 14.21
C ASN A 62 0.35 -18.58 15.32
N ASP A 63 1.57 -18.22 14.95
CA ASP A 63 2.57 -17.70 15.88
C ASP A 63 2.29 -16.21 16.15
N THR A 64 1.32 -15.97 17.03
CA THR A 64 0.89 -14.61 17.37
C THR A 64 1.97 -13.80 18.10
N ALA A 65 2.92 -14.47 18.77
CA ALA A 65 4.06 -13.83 19.44
C ALA A 65 5.06 -13.30 18.40
N ALA A 66 5.41 -14.11 17.40
CA ALA A 66 6.26 -13.66 16.29
C ALA A 66 5.58 -12.53 15.49
N LEU A 67 4.30 -12.64 15.19
CA LEU A 67 3.56 -11.58 14.50
C LEU A 67 3.62 -10.27 15.27
N ARG A 68 3.36 -10.26 16.58
CA ARG A 68 3.44 -9.03 17.39
C ARG A 68 4.83 -8.43 17.47
N ARG A 69 5.89 -9.22 17.34
CA ARG A 69 7.27 -8.75 17.31
C ARG A 69 7.65 -8.15 15.95
N LEU A 70 7.21 -8.76 14.85
CA LEU A 70 7.57 -8.39 13.49
C LEU A 70 6.65 -7.29 12.90
N LEU A 71 5.46 -7.17 13.44
CA LEU A 71 4.46 -6.17 13.05
C LEU A 71 4.36 -5.10 14.13
N PRO A 72 4.81 -3.87 13.88
CA PRO A 72 4.65 -2.77 14.85
C PRO A 72 3.16 -2.47 15.10
N ARG A 73 2.85 -1.76 16.18
CA ARG A 73 1.45 -1.42 16.52
C ARG A 73 0.73 -0.63 15.42
N SER A 74 1.49 0.16 14.67
CA SER A 74 1.01 0.97 13.55
C SER A 74 0.82 0.19 12.25
N THR A 75 1.01 -1.13 12.25
CA THR A 75 0.86 -1.93 11.03
C THR A 75 -0.54 -1.80 10.46
N THR A 76 -0.59 -1.55 9.16
CA THR A 76 -1.79 -1.57 8.35
C THR A 76 -1.56 -2.48 7.15
N ALA A 77 -2.42 -3.45 6.95
CA ALA A 77 -2.43 -4.28 5.77
C ALA A 77 -3.68 -4.04 4.94
N GLY A 78 -3.61 -4.29 3.65
CA GLY A 78 -4.76 -4.15 2.77
C GLY A 78 -4.79 -5.20 1.66
N ASP A 79 -5.99 -5.44 1.19
CA ASP A 79 -6.27 -6.19 -0.03
C ASP A 79 -7.52 -5.62 -0.71
N ALA A 80 -8.09 -6.34 -1.68
CA ALA A 80 -9.32 -5.94 -2.37
C ALA A 80 -10.56 -5.86 -1.46
N ASN A 81 -10.50 -6.44 -0.25
CA ASN A 81 -11.61 -6.47 0.71
C ASN A 81 -11.54 -5.32 1.72
N GLY A 82 -10.41 -4.63 1.84
CA GLY A 82 -10.23 -3.47 2.71
C GLY A 82 -8.90 -3.46 3.46
N TRP A 83 -8.90 -2.75 4.59
CA TRP A 83 -7.74 -2.54 5.43
C TRP A 83 -7.89 -3.22 6.78
N GLU A 84 -6.80 -3.77 7.29
CA GLU A 84 -6.71 -4.42 8.58
C GLU A 84 -5.59 -3.79 9.42
N SER A 85 -5.85 -3.58 10.70
CA SER A 85 -4.85 -3.26 11.71
C SER A 85 -4.04 -4.49 12.11
N ARG A 86 -2.91 -4.28 12.80
CA ARG A 86 -2.13 -5.39 13.35
C ARG A 86 -2.96 -6.39 14.15
N ASP A 87 -3.88 -5.90 14.99
CA ASP A 87 -4.64 -6.78 15.88
C ASP A 87 -5.68 -7.60 15.10
N GLU A 88 -6.24 -7.05 14.01
CA GLU A 88 -7.10 -7.78 13.07
C GLU A 88 -6.34 -8.83 12.26
N ILE A 89 -5.10 -8.51 11.83
CA ILE A 89 -4.21 -9.47 11.17
C ILE A 89 -3.89 -10.66 12.09
N VAL A 90 -3.56 -10.39 13.36
CA VAL A 90 -3.30 -11.44 14.36
C VAL A 90 -4.57 -12.26 14.62
N ALA A 91 -5.73 -11.63 14.74
CA ALA A 91 -7.00 -12.33 14.88
C ALA A 91 -7.35 -13.17 13.63
N GLY A 92 -7.00 -12.68 12.44
CA GLY A 92 -7.11 -13.39 11.17
C GLY A 92 -6.30 -14.69 11.15
N SER A 93 -5.06 -14.66 11.65
CA SER A 93 -4.20 -15.83 11.80
C SER A 93 -4.85 -16.90 12.70
N VAL A 94 -5.42 -16.48 13.84
CA VAL A 94 -6.12 -17.41 14.76
C VAL A 94 -7.34 -18.05 14.07
N ARG A 95 -8.15 -17.24 13.36
CA ARG A 95 -9.31 -17.76 12.61
C ARG A 95 -8.90 -18.73 11.50
N SER A 96 -7.82 -18.41 10.78
CA SER A 96 -7.28 -19.27 9.72
C SER A 96 -6.82 -20.62 10.27
N ALA A 97 -6.11 -20.63 11.39
CA ALA A 97 -5.69 -21.87 12.05
C ALA A 97 -6.91 -22.69 12.52
N ALA A 98 -7.94 -22.04 13.08
CA ALA A 98 -9.16 -22.69 13.52
C ALA A 98 -9.96 -23.34 12.36
N SER A 99 -9.88 -22.82 11.14
CA SER A 99 -10.47 -23.44 9.95
C SER A 99 -9.71 -24.65 9.43
N GLY A 100 -8.53 -24.95 10.00
CA GLY A 100 -7.64 -26.02 9.55
C GLY A 100 -6.84 -25.63 8.30
N ARG A 101 -6.79 -24.34 7.94
CA ARG A 101 -5.99 -23.86 6.83
C ARG A 101 -4.52 -23.85 7.21
N ARG A 102 -3.67 -24.41 6.34
CA ARG A 102 -2.23 -24.43 6.53
C ARG A 102 -1.48 -24.09 5.24
N LEU A 103 -0.34 -23.47 5.38
CA LEU A 103 0.57 -23.21 4.28
C LEU A 103 1.38 -24.48 4.00
N VAL A 104 1.31 -24.97 2.77
CA VAL A 104 2.14 -26.09 2.28
C VAL A 104 3.43 -25.56 1.70
N ALA A 105 3.33 -24.56 0.82
CA ALA A 105 4.47 -23.89 0.19
C ALA A 105 4.15 -22.44 -0.10
N ILE A 106 5.19 -21.61 -0.12
CA ILE A 106 5.13 -20.24 -0.65
C ILE A 106 6.37 -19.96 -1.48
N ARG A 107 6.18 -19.32 -2.62
CA ARG A 107 7.25 -18.86 -3.51
C ARG A 107 6.99 -17.42 -3.87
N PHE A 108 8.08 -16.65 -4.00
CA PHE A 108 8.06 -15.27 -4.46
C PHE A 108 8.88 -15.14 -5.74
N ASP A 109 8.27 -14.58 -6.78
CA ASP A 109 8.87 -14.35 -8.08
C ASP A 109 8.99 -12.84 -8.35
N ASP A 110 9.83 -12.44 -9.29
CA ASP A 110 10.05 -11.04 -9.70
C ASP A 110 10.26 -10.06 -8.54
N THR A 111 10.98 -10.51 -7.50
CA THR A 111 11.19 -9.72 -6.29
C THR A 111 12.13 -8.55 -6.57
N ARG A 112 11.61 -7.33 -6.36
CA ARG A 112 12.35 -6.07 -6.50
C ARG A 112 12.36 -5.35 -5.16
N LEU A 113 13.53 -4.84 -4.78
CA LEU A 113 13.71 -4.09 -3.54
C LEU A 113 14.23 -2.68 -3.86
N HIS A 114 13.66 -1.70 -3.17
CA HIS A 114 14.10 -0.31 -3.22
C HIS A 114 14.39 0.15 -1.80
N ALA A 115 15.66 0.50 -1.54
CA ALA A 115 16.12 0.95 -0.24
C ALA A 115 16.23 2.48 -0.20
N GLN A 116 15.90 3.05 0.95
CA GLN A 116 16.14 4.45 1.30
C GLN A 116 16.35 4.57 2.81
N GLY A 117 17.62 4.74 3.20
CA GLY A 117 18.00 4.75 4.62
C GLY A 117 17.63 3.45 5.32
N ASN A 118 16.80 3.55 6.37
CA ASN A 118 16.32 2.40 7.14
C ASN A 118 14.99 1.80 6.62
N VAL A 119 14.54 2.21 5.42
CA VAL A 119 13.30 1.74 4.80
C VAL A 119 13.63 0.94 3.54
N VAL A 120 12.95 -0.19 3.36
CA VAL A 120 12.99 -0.99 2.13
C VAL A 120 11.56 -1.27 1.69
N VAL A 121 11.27 -0.97 0.42
CA VAL A 121 10.02 -1.37 -0.23
C VAL A 121 10.29 -2.61 -1.07
N VAL A 122 9.46 -3.62 -0.92
CA VAL A 122 9.55 -4.90 -1.63
C VAL A 122 8.33 -5.08 -2.50
N PHE A 123 8.55 -5.37 -3.77
CA PHE A 123 7.51 -5.78 -4.71
C PHE A 123 7.79 -7.21 -5.16
N SER A 124 6.77 -8.06 -5.20
CA SER A 124 6.91 -9.43 -5.68
C SER A 124 5.58 -9.99 -6.17
N HIS A 125 5.65 -11.02 -6.99
CA HIS A 125 4.53 -11.93 -7.19
C HIS A 125 4.69 -13.10 -6.21
N TYR A 126 3.57 -13.56 -5.66
CA TYR A 126 3.58 -14.74 -4.81
C TYR A 126 2.71 -15.85 -5.39
N THR A 127 3.11 -17.08 -5.09
CA THR A 127 2.33 -18.30 -5.30
C THR A 127 2.32 -19.07 -3.99
N MET A 128 1.15 -19.31 -3.41
CA MET A 128 0.95 -20.10 -2.21
C MET A 128 0.22 -21.38 -2.53
N GLU A 129 0.70 -22.48 -2.01
CA GLU A 129 -0.06 -23.73 -1.92
C GLU A 129 -0.64 -23.83 -0.50
N LEU A 130 -1.95 -23.84 -0.42
CA LEU A 130 -2.69 -23.95 0.83
C LEU A 130 -3.39 -25.29 0.89
N GLU A 131 -3.49 -25.83 2.11
CA GLU A 131 -4.34 -26.97 2.38
C GLU A 131 -5.38 -26.59 3.44
N GLU A 132 -6.65 -26.92 3.18
CA GLU A 132 -7.77 -26.69 4.08
C GLU A 132 -8.72 -27.89 3.97
N GLN A 133 -9.03 -28.53 5.09
CA GLN A 133 -9.91 -29.71 5.14
C GLN A 133 -9.51 -30.84 4.15
N GLY A 134 -8.20 -31.08 4.02
CA GLY A 134 -7.66 -32.11 3.11
C GLY A 134 -7.65 -31.72 1.63
N ARG A 135 -8.12 -30.52 1.26
CA ARG A 135 -8.09 -30.01 -0.12
C ARG A 135 -6.94 -29.04 -0.30
N ARG A 136 -6.24 -29.17 -1.40
CA ARG A 136 -5.19 -28.23 -1.80
C ARG A 136 -5.72 -27.23 -2.81
N ASN A 137 -5.35 -25.99 -2.65
CA ASN A 137 -5.58 -24.93 -3.62
C ASN A 137 -4.32 -24.08 -3.78
N THR A 138 -4.20 -23.46 -4.95
CA THR A 138 -3.12 -22.53 -5.25
C THR A 138 -3.70 -21.12 -5.31
N VAL A 139 -3.07 -20.20 -4.59
CA VAL A 139 -3.39 -18.77 -4.59
C VAL A 139 -2.20 -18.00 -5.14
N THR A 140 -2.45 -17.12 -6.11
CA THR A 140 -1.44 -16.24 -6.70
C THR A 140 -1.83 -14.78 -6.53
N GLY A 141 -0.85 -13.90 -6.42
CA GLY A 141 -1.09 -12.48 -6.32
C GLY A 141 0.19 -11.66 -6.40
N SER A 142 0.03 -10.36 -6.20
CA SER A 142 1.12 -9.40 -6.07
C SER A 142 1.18 -8.88 -4.64
N ALA A 143 2.38 -8.68 -4.12
CA ALA A 143 2.61 -8.09 -2.81
C ALA A 143 3.45 -6.82 -2.96
N SER A 144 3.00 -5.75 -2.30
CA SER A 144 3.76 -4.52 -2.07
C SER A 144 3.94 -4.36 -0.57
N GLU A 145 5.17 -4.40 -0.09
CA GLU A 145 5.48 -4.48 1.33
C GLU A 145 6.50 -3.41 1.71
N VAL A 146 6.33 -2.80 2.87
CA VAL A 146 7.29 -1.83 3.42
C VAL A 146 7.95 -2.42 4.65
N PHE A 147 9.26 -2.45 4.66
CA PHE A 147 10.06 -2.86 5.81
C PHE A 147 10.80 -1.66 6.37
N VAL A 148 10.80 -1.53 7.69
CA VAL A 148 11.54 -0.49 8.43
C VAL A 148 12.43 -1.16 9.46
N ARG A 149 13.70 -0.74 9.51
CA ARG A 149 14.64 -1.24 10.51
C ARG A 149 14.55 -0.39 11.78
N THR A 150 14.09 -1.02 12.87
CA THR A 150 13.98 -0.40 14.19
C THR A 150 14.76 -1.25 15.18
N ASP A 151 15.71 -0.64 15.91
CA ASP A 151 16.55 -1.32 16.91
C ASP A 151 17.22 -2.61 16.36
N GLY A 152 17.68 -2.53 15.10
CA GLY A 152 18.35 -3.65 14.43
C GLY A 152 17.41 -4.72 13.84
N VAL A 153 16.11 -4.65 14.09
CA VAL A 153 15.11 -5.60 13.60
C VAL A 153 14.34 -5.02 12.42
N TRP A 154 14.17 -5.80 11.35
CA TRP A 154 13.29 -5.46 10.26
C TRP A 154 11.85 -5.78 10.62
N GLN A 155 11.00 -4.76 10.64
CA GLN A 155 9.57 -4.83 10.91
C GLN A 155 8.77 -4.44 9.67
N ASN A 156 7.54 -4.96 9.52
CA ASN A 156 6.66 -4.64 8.40
C ASN A 156 5.47 -3.79 8.88
N PRO A 157 5.54 -2.45 8.76
CA PRO A 157 4.43 -1.57 9.10
C PRO A 157 3.33 -1.50 8.05
N PHE A 158 3.58 -1.97 6.83
CA PHE A 158 2.60 -1.85 5.76
C PHE A 158 2.79 -2.91 4.68
N TRP A 159 1.66 -3.49 4.21
CA TRP A 159 1.61 -4.22 2.94
C TRP A 159 0.25 -4.12 2.26
N TYR A 160 0.26 -4.35 0.97
CA TYR A 160 -0.93 -4.52 0.17
C TYR A 160 -0.81 -5.77 -0.69
N LEU A 161 -1.87 -6.59 -0.70
CA LEU A 161 -1.98 -7.77 -1.53
C LEU A 161 -3.00 -7.53 -2.64
N GLY A 162 -2.55 -7.62 -3.87
CA GLY A 162 -3.38 -7.42 -5.05
C GLY A 162 -3.46 -8.65 -5.93
N PRO A 163 -4.31 -8.62 -6.95
CA PRO A 163 -4.30 -9.65 -8.01
C PRO A 163 -2.95 -9.62 -8.75
N ARG A 164 -2.67 -10.73 -9.46
CA ARG A 164 -1.50 -10.83 -10.34
C ARG A 164 -1.78 -10.20 -11.69
#